data_163524f01ee4026e1f543639442f7c8f
#
_entry.id   163524f01ee4026e1f543639442f7c8f
#
_cell.length_a   1.000
_cell.length_b   1.000
_cell.length_c   1.000
_cell.angle_alpha   90.00
_cell.angle_beta   90.00
_cell.angle_gamma   90.00
#
_symmetry.space_group_name_H-M   'P 1'
#
loop_
_entity.id
_entity.type
_entity.pdbx_description
1 polymer ?
#
loop_
_entity_poly.entity_id
_entity_poly.type
_entity_poly.pdbx_seq_one_letter_code
_entity_poly.pdbx_strand_id
1 'polypeptide(L)'
;MAQYVYTMNGVGKVVPPKKIILEDISLNFFPGAKIGVLGYNGAGKSTLLRIMAGVDKDFIGEARPASDLRIGYLPQEPELDESKDVRGNVEEGLSIIINAQKKLEEVYAAYAEPDADFDALATEQAKLENIIQAADAHNIENKLEVAADALRLPPWEADVSKLSGGER
;
A
#
# COMPACT_ATOMS: atom_id res chain seq x y z
N MET A 1 13.31 10.73 -22.81
CA MET A 1 12.76 9.38 -23.05
C MET A 1 11.55 9.23 -22.17
N ALA A 2 10.45 8.65 -22.68
CA ALA A 2 9.28 8.38 -21.85
C ALA A 2 9.65 7.32 -20.82
N GLN A 3 9.51 7.66 -19.53
CA GLN A 3 9.83 6.76 -18.44
C GLN A 3 8.53 6.03 -18.04
N TYR A 4 8.48 4.73 -18.31
CA TYR A 4 7.36 3.91 -17.86
C TYR A 4 7.45 3.66 -16.35
N VAL A 5 6.31 3.70 -15.68
CA VAL A 5 6.25 3.38 -14.23
C VAL A 5 6.16 1.88 -13.99
N TYR A 6 5.66 1.12 -14.96
CA TYR A 6 5.61 -0.33 -14.91
C TYR A 6 5.73 -0.93 -16.31
N THR A 7 6.46 -2.04 -16.43
CA THR A 7 6.68 -2.73 -17.70
C THR A 7 6.44 -4.22 -17.53
N MET A 8 5.67 -4.79 -18.45
CA MET A 8 5.46 -6.22 -18.60
C MET A 8 5.94 -6.65 -19.99
N ASN A 9 6.63 -7.78 -20.07
CA ASN A 9 7.13 -8.32 -21.32
C ASN A 9 6.96 -9.85 -21.37
N GLY A 10 6.15 -10.32 -22.31
CA GLY A 10 5.88 -11.72 -22.53
C GLY A 10 5.28 -12.44 -21.33
N VAL A 11 4.47 -11.74 -20.51
CA VAL A 11 3.92 -12.33 -19.28
C VAL A 11 2.89 -13.39 -19.61
N GLY A 12 3.14 -14.61 -19.11
CA GLY A 12 2.26 -15.75 -19.22
C GLY A 12 2.02 -16.42 -17.87
N LYS A 13 0.85 -17.01 -17.68
CA LYS A 13 0.50 -17.80 -16.51
C LYS A 13 -0.23 -19.07 -16.91
N VAL A 14 0.33 -20.20 -16.48
CA VAL A 14 -0.28 -21.53 -16.67
C VAL A 14 -0.50 -22.16 -15.31
N VAL A 15 -1.68 -22.68 -15.07
CA VAL A 15 -1.99 -23.40 -13.83
C VAL A 15 -2.28 -24.88 -14.13
N PRO A 16 -1.96 -25.80 -13.21
CA PRO A 16 -2.25 -27.23 -13.40
C PRO A 16 -3.73 -27.49 -13.73
N PRO A 17 -4.03 -28.50 -14.55
CA PRO A 17 -3.12 -29.44 -15.26
C PRO A 17 -2.58 -28.95 -16.61
N LYS A 18 -2.71 -27.74 -17.04
CA LYS A 18 -2.21 -27.03 -18.24
C LYS A 18 -3.17 -25.94 -18.70
N LYS A 19 -3.93 -25.35 -17.78
CA LYS A 19 -4.85 -24.26 -18.12
C LYS A 19 -4.05 -22.96 -18.27
N ILE A 20 -4.03 -22.39 -19.46
CA ILE A 20 -3.46 -21.08 -19.74
C ILE A 20 -4.42 -20.03 -19.20
N ILE A 21 -3.94 -19.15 -18.33
CA ILE A 21 -4.68 -18.02 -17.75
C ILE A 21 -4.27 -16.71 -18.42
N LEU A 22 -2.97 -16.52 -18.66
CA LEU A 22 -2.42 -15.38 -19.40
C LEU A 22 -1.42 -15.90 -20.43
N GLU A 23 -1.40 -15.28 -21.60
CA GLU A 23 -0.52 -15.66 -22.69
C GLU A 23 0.07 -14.40 -23.34
N ASP A 24 1.40 -14.31 -23.33
CA ASP A 24 2.20 -13.29 -24.01
C ASP A 24 1.73 -11.84 -23.79
N ILE A 25 1.48 -11.46 -22.54
CA ILE A 25 1.05 -10.11 -22.19
C ILE A 25 2.26 -9.19 -22.13
N SER A 26 2.30 -8.20 -23.02
CA SER A 26 3.33 -7.15 -23.04
C SER A 26 2.66 -5.78 -22.94
N LEU A 27 2.92 -5.05 -21.85
CA LEU A 27 2.29 -3.77 -21.52
C LEU A 27 3.30 -2.81 -20.90
N ASN A 28 3.14 -1.53 -21.23
CA ASN A 28 3.92 -0.45 -20.63
C ASN A 28 2.98 0.62 -20.09
N PHE A 29 3.21 1.05 -18.87
CA PHE A 29 2.36 1.99 -18.17
C PHE A 29 3.06 3.33 -17.97
N PHE A 30 2.37 4.40 -18.35
CA PHE A 30 2.85 5.77 -18.14
C PHE A 30 2.46 6.30 -16.77
N PRO A 31 3.24 7.26 -16.22
CA PRO A 31 2.85 7.95 -14.98
C PRO A 31 1.47 8.63 -15.12
N GLY A 32 0.68 8.57 -14.07
CA GLY A 32 -0.64 9.22 -13.98
C GLY A 32 -1.75 8.58 -14.81
N ALA A 33 -1.48 7.49 -15.54
CA ALA A 33 -2.51 6.79 -16.31
C ALA A 33 -3.51 6.08 -15.39
N LYS A 34 -4.81 6.29 -15.64
CA LYS A 34 -5.92 5.52 -15.03
C LYS A 34 -6.37 4.47 -16.01
N ILE A 35 -6.20 3.20 -15.66
CA ILE A 35 -6.38 2.08 -16.59
C ILE A 35 -7.42 1.11 -16.04
N GLY A 36 -8.45 0.83 -16.85
CA GLY A 36 -9.44 -0.19 -16.56
C GLY A 36 -9.09 -1.52 -17.27
N VAL A 37 -9.15 -2.62 -16.52
CA VAL A 37 -9.01 -3.98 -17.08
C VAL A 37 -10.38 -4.62 -17.18
N LEU A 38 -10.83 -4.84 -18.41
CA LEU A 38 -12.16 -5.41 -18.72
C LEU A 38 -12.04 -6.82 -19.27
N GLY A 39 -13.05 -7.63 -19.03
CA GLY A 39 -13.15 -9.00 -19.54
C GLY A 39 -14.12 -9.85 -18.74
N TYR A 40 -14.50 -11.01 -19.29
CA TYR A 40 -15.38 -11.97 -18.63
C TYR A 40 -14.80 -12.52 -17.33
N ASN A 41 -15.66 -13.12 -16.49
CA ASN A 41 -15.20 -13.85 -15.30
C ASN A 41 -14.30 -15.02 -15.73
N GLY A 42 -13.16 -15.18 -15.04
CA GLY A 42 -12.16 -16.18 -15.39
C GLY A 42 -11.18 -15.78 -16.50
N ALA A 43 -11.27 -14.56 -17.08
CA ALA A 43 -10.35 -14.07 -18.11
C ALA A 43 -8.94 -13.72 -17.62
N GLY A 44 -8.62 -13.94 -16.34
CA GLY A 44 -7.29 -13.69 -15.80
C GLY A 44 -7.05 -12.28 -15.26
N LYS A 45 -8.06 -11.40 -15.19
CA LYS A 45 -7.91 -10.02 -14.70
C LYS A 45 -7.25 -9.94 -13.32
N SER A 46 -7.78 -10.69 -12.36
CA SER A 46 -7.24 -10.71 -10.99
C SER A 46 -5.84 -11.31 -10.94
N THR A 47 -5.54 -12.29 -11.79
CA THR A 47 -4.20 -12.87 -11.92
C THR A 47 -3.21 -11.83 -12.44
N LEU A 48 -3.57 -11.06 -13.46
CA LEU A 48 -2.76 -9.98 -14.00
C LEU A 48 -2.44 -8.94 -12.92
N LEU A 49 -3.45 -8.49 -12.17
CA LEU A 49 -3.28 -7.51 -11.11
C LEU A 49 -2.42 -8.05 -9.96
N ARG A 50 -2.55 -9.33 -9.59
CA ARG A 50 -1.72 -9.97 -8.56
C ARG A 50 -0.25 -10.09 -8.99
N ILE A 51 0.02 -10.36 -10.27
CA ILE A 51 1.38 -10.35 -10.84
C ILE A 51 1.94 -8.93 -10.77
N MET A 52 1.17 -7.93 -11.22
CA MET A 52 1.59 -6.53 -11.17
C MET A 52 1.87 -6.04 -9.74
N ALA A 53 1.10 -6.52 -8.78
CA ALA A 53 1.28 -6.21 -7.36
C ALA A 53 2.47 -6.96 -6.71
N GLY A 54 3.10 -7.91 -7.42
CA GLY A 54 4.16 -8.75 -6.88
C GLY A 54 3.67 -9.81 -5.88
N VAL A 55 2.35 -10.00 -5.77
CA VAL A 55 1.71 -11.03 -4.91
C VAL A 55 1.85 -12.43 -5.54
N ASP A 56 1.65 -12.52 -6.86
CA ASP A 56 1.89 -13.75 -7.62
C ASP A 56 3.23 -13.64 -8.34
N LYS A 57 4.19 -14.49 -7.96
CA LYS A 57 5.54 -14.53 -8.53
C LYS A 57 5.77 -15.73 -9.45
N ASP A 58 4.78 -16.63 -9.55
CA ASP A 58 4.85 -17.82 -10.40
C ASP A 58 4.22 -17.50 -11.77
N PHE A 59 5.03 -16.88 -12.66
CA PHE A 59 4.63 -16.54 -14.02
C PHE A 59 5.84 -16.62 -14.97
N ILE A 60 5.57 -16.67 -16.26
CA ILE A 60 6.57 -16.63 -17.33
C ILE A 60 6.72 -15.17 -17.78
N GLY A 61 7.91 -14.80 -18.29
CA GLY A 61 8.20 -13.45 -18.76
C GLY A 61 8.69 -12.52 -17.66
N GLU A 62 8.52 -11.23 -17.86
CA GLU A 62 8.99 -10.21 -16.94
C GLU A 62 7.87 -9.21 -16.60
N ALA A 63 7.80 -8.85 -15.33
CA ALA A 63 6.90 -7.82 -14.81
C ALA A 63 7.68 -6.99 -13.79
N ARG A 64 7.98 -5.72 -14.13
CA ARG A 64 8.87 -4.88 -13.34
C ARG A 64 8.30 -3.49 -13.12
N PRO A 65 8.17 -3.05 -11.85
CA PRO A 65 7.98 -1.65 -11.54
C PRO A 65 9.26 -0.84 -11.85
N ALA A 66 9.12 0.47 -12.04
CA ALA A 66 10.26 1.38 -12.00
C ALA A 66 10.91 1.36 -10.61
N SER A 67 12.21 1.75 -10.54
CA SER A 67 12.88 1.92 -9.26
C SER A 67 12.10 2.92 -8.40
N ASP A 68 12.05 2.67 -7.10
CA ASP A 68 11.42 3.51 -6.08
C ASP A 68 9.88 3.64 -6.17
N LEU A 69 9.23 2.84 -7.01
CA LEU A 69 7.78 2.78 -7.08
C LEU A 69 7.21 1.99 -5.90
N ARG A 70 6.27 2.59 -5.16
CA ARG A 70 5.47 1.89 -4.16
C ARG A 70 4.19 1.38 -4.81
N ILE A 71 3.91 0.10 -4.67
CA ILE A 71 2.72 -0.54 -5.21
C ILE A 71 1.78 -0.86 -4.07
N GLY A 72 0.56 -0.32 -4.12
CA GLY A 72 -0.54 -0.74 -3.27
C GLY A 72 -1.43 -1.72 -4.03
N TYR A 73 -1.89 -2.75 -3.36
CA TYR A 73 -2.83 -3.73 -3.89
C TYR A 73 -4.04 -3.86 -2.97
N LEU A 74 -5.21 -3.52 -3.50
CA LEU A 74 -6.47 -3.75 -2.81
C LEU A 74 -7.10 -5.03 -3.38
N PRO A 75 -7.16 -6.12 -2.62
CA PRO A 75 -7.84 -7.34 -3.04
C PRO A 75 -9.36 -7.12 -3.06
N GLN A 76 -10.09 -7.98 -3.78
CA GLN A 76 -11.55 -7.92 -3.86
C GLN A 76 -12.20 -8.19 -2.49
N GLU A 77 -11.59 -9.05 -1.70
CA GLU A 77 -11.95 -9.33 -0.31
C GLU A 77 -10.71 -9.05 0.54
N PRO A 78 -10.59 -7.86 1.15
CA PRO A 78 -9.48 -7.53 2.02
C PRO A 78 -9.56 -8.34 3.32
N GLU A 79 -8.42 -8.87 3.75
CA GLU A 79 -8.29 -9.50 5.06
C GLU A 79 -8.07 -8.40 6.09
N LEU A 80 -9.04 -8.25 7.00
CA LEU A 80 -8.95 -7.34 8.13
C LEU A 80 -8.55 -8.12 9.39
N ASP A 81 -7.82 -7.46 10.28
CA ASP A 81 -7.47 -8.03 11.59
C ASP A 81 -8.70 -7.97 12.51
N GLU A 82 -9.33 -9.12 12.71
CA GLU A 82 -10.55 -9.25 13.54
C GLU A 82 -10.29 -9.01 15.03
N SER A 83 -9.03 -8.90 15.45
CA SER A 83 -8.68 -8.53 16.83
C SER A 83 -8.70 -7.01 17.07
N LYS A 84 -8.85 -6.21 15.99
CA LYS A 84 -8.87 -4.75 16.00
C LYS A 84 -10.25 -4.24 15.60
N ASP A 85 -10.56 -3.03 16.01
CA ASP A 85 -11.69 -2.26 15.51
C ASP A 85 -11.40 -1.65 14.14
N VAL A 86 -12.34 -0.87 13.61
CA VAL A 86 -12.20 -0.17 12.32
C VAL A 86 -10.98 0.76 12.36
N ARG A 87 -10.81 1.52 13.44
CA ARG A 87 -9.69 2.46 13.60
C ARG A 87 -8.35 1.74 13.56
N GLY A 88 -8.19 0.66 14.32
CA GLY A 88 -6.96 -0.11 14.38
C GLY A 88 -6.54 -0.70 13.03
N ASN A 89 -7.51 -1.15 12.23
CA ASN A 89 -7.23 -1.65 10.87
C ASN A 89 -6.82 -0.52 9.91
N VAL A 90 -7.44 0.65 9.99
CA VAL A 90 -7.06 1.81 9.16
C VAL A 90 -5.68 2.34 9.56
N GLU A 91 -5.40 2.45 10.86
CA GLU A 91 -4.10 2.92 11.37
C GLU A 91 -2.96 1.97 11.01
N GLU A 92 -3.22 0.67 10.83
CA GLU A 92 -2.20 -0.29 10.37
C GLU A 92 -1.65 0.09 8.99
N GLY A 93 -2.52 0.56 8.09
CA GLY A 93 -2.10 1.10 6.79
C GLY A 93 -1.22 2.36 6.89
N LEU A 94 -1.28 3.06 8.00
CA LEU A 94 -0.50 4.26 8.30
C LEU A 94 0.66 4.01 9.27
N SER A 95 0.94 2.76 9.59
CA SER A 95 1.91 2.36 10.61
C SER A 95 3.30 2.99 10.44
N ILE A 96 3.76 3.19 9.19
CA ILE A 96 5.04 3.85 8.91
C ILE A 96 5.03 5.29 9.44
N ILE A 97 3.94 6.01 9.24
CA ILE A 97 3.80 7.42 9.64
C ILE A 97 3.64 7.53 11.16
N ILE A 98 2.75 6.72 11.72
CA ILE A 98 2.50 6.68 13.17
C ILE A 98 3.78 6.30 13.94
N ASN A 99 4.52 5.31 13.43
CA ASN A 99 5.81 4.94 14.01
C ASN A 99 6.86 6.04 13.86
N ALA A 100 6.86 6.79 12.74
CA ALA A 100 7.77 7.93 12.58
C ALA A 100 7.45 9.05 13.57
N GLN A 101 6.17 9.35 13.82
CA GLN A 101 5.76 10.33 14.82
C GLN A 101 6.18 9.93 16.24
N LYS A 102 5.92 8.67 16.64
CA LYS A 102 6.35 8.14 17.94
C LYS A 102 7.85 8.22 18.14
N LYS A 103 8.63 7.79 17.13
CA LYS A 103 10.08 7.86 17.19
C LYS A 103 10.59 9.29 17.26
N LEU A 104 9.93 10.24 16.60
CA LEU A 104 10.29 11.64 16.67
C LEU A 104 10.12 12.20 18.09
N GLU A 105 9.05 11.80 18.80
CA GLU A 105 8.84 12.14 20.21
C GLU A 105 9.95 11.54 21.09
N GLU A 106 10.35 10.29 20.84
CA GLU A 106 11.47 9.64 21.53
C GLU A 106 12.81 10.39 21.30
N VAL A 107 13.06 10.84 20.05
CA VAL A 107 14.24 11.64 19.71
C VAL A 107 14.22 12.98 20.46
N TYR A 108 13.06 13.66 20.52
CA TYR A 108 12.96 14.90 21.29
C TYR A 108 13.21 14.68 22.80
N ALA A 109 12.74 13.59 23.36
CA ALA A 109 13.03 13.24 24.75
C ALA A 109 14.52 12.95 24.96
N ALA A 110 15.17 12.25 24.02
CA ALA A 110 16.58 11.90 24.09
C ALA A 110 17.53 13.12 24.05
N TYR A 111 17.11 14.25 23.49
CA TYR A 111 17.88 15.49 23.55
C TYR A 111 18.07 16.04 24.98
N ALA A 112 17.22 15.64 25.92
CA ALA A 112 17.32 16.06 27.33
C ALA A 112 18.28 15.20 28.18
N GLU A 113 18.77 14.09 27.63
CA GLU A 113 19.68 13.19 28.35
C GLU A 113 21.10 13.82 28.46
N PRO A 114 21.80 13.63 29.60
CA PRO A 114 23.10 14.26 29.85
C PRO A 114 24.22 13.82 28.89
N ASP A 115 24.10 12.65 28.30
CA ASP A 115 25.09 12.02 27.40
C ASP A 115 24.55 11.87 25.96
N ALA A 116 23.63 12.76 25.59
CA ALA A 116 22.99 12.75 24.25
C ALA A 116 24.01 12.97 23.13
N ASP A 117 23.99 12.09 22.12
CA ASP A 117 24.71 12.31 20.87
C ASP A 117 23.87 13.21 19.93
N PHE A 118 24.11 14.50 19.98
CA PHE A 118 23.35 15.51 19.24
C PHE A 118 23.44 15.32 17.72
N ASP A 119 24.57 14.85 17.18
CA ASP A 119 24.73 14.65 15.73
C ASP A 119 23.93 13.44 15.23
N ALA A 120 23.95 12.35 15.98
CA ALA A 120 23.14 11.17 15.69
C ALA A 120 21.64 11.48 15.80
N LEU A 121 21.22 12.17 16.86
CA LEU A 121 19.82 12.58 17.06
C LEU A 121 19.32 13.53 15.97
N ALA A 122 20.13 14.53 15.56
CA ALA A 122 19.77 15.44 14.48
C ALA A 122 19.61 14.72 13.14
N THR A 123 20.46 13.73 12.86
CA THR A 123 20.35 12.90 11.65
C THR A 123 19.07 12.08 11.65
N GLU A 124 18.72 11.46 12.77
CA GLU A 124 17.50 10.66 12.89
C GLU A 124 16.25 11.54 12.84
N GLN A 125 16.26 12.68 13.54
CA GLN A 125 15.19 13.69 13.47
C GLN A 125 14.90 14.09 12.04
N ALA A 126 15.93 14.47 11.27
CA ALA A 126 15.74 14.89 9.87
C ALA A 126 15.11 13.79 8.99
N LYS A 127 15.46 12.52 9.21
CA LYS A 127 14.84 11.40 8.50
C LYS A 127 13.36 11.25 8.84
N LEU A 128 13.03 11.30 10.13
CA LEU A 128 11.66 11.14 10.62
C LEU A 128 10.77 12.30 10.16
N GLU A 129 11.27 13.54 10.26
CA GLU A 129 10.56 14.73 9.77
C GLU A 129 10.29 14.65 8.26
N ASN A 130 11.25 14.17 7.46
CA ASN A 130 11.04 13.97 6.02
C ASN A 130 9.91 12.96 5.74
N ILE A 131 9.80 11.87 6.50
CA ILE A 131 8.70 10.90 6.36
C ILE A 131 7.36 11.55 6.69
N ILE A 132 7.30 12.27 7.80
CA ILE A 132 6.10 12.96 8.29
C ILE A 132 5.67 14.05 7.32
N GLN A 133 6.60 14.85 6.81
CA GLN A 133 6.34 15.92 5.85
C GLN A 133 5.89 15.38 4.49
N ALA A 134 6.56 14.34 3.97
CA ALA A 134 6.19 13.71 2.69
C ALA A 134 4.77 13.13 2.70
N ALA A 135 4.29 12.68 3.87
CA ALA A 135 2.93 12.18 4.07
C ALA A 135 1.92 13.28 4.43
N ASP A 136 2.37 14.53 4.63
CA ASP A 136 1.54 15.61 5.20
C ASP A 136 0.83 15.15 6.49
N ALA A 137 1.59 14.49 7.36
CA ALA A 137 1.05 13.79 8.53
C ALA A 137 0.65 14.73 9.69
N HIS A 138 0.96 16.02 9.61
CA HIS A 138 0.47 17.01 10.57
C HIS A 138 -1.06 17.15 10.56
N ASN A 139 -1.71 16.68 9.50
CA ASN A 139 -3.15 16.78 9.29
C ASN A 139 -3.81 15.40 9.08
N ILE A 140 -3.17 14.34 9.59
CA ILE A 140 -3.58 12.96 9.30
C ILE A 140 -4.97 12.63 9.87
N GLU A 141 -5.28 13.10 11.07
CA GLU A 141 -6.59 12.90 11.70
C GLU A 141 -7.72 13.50 10.84
N ASN A 142 -7.55 14.74 10.39
CA ASN A 142 -8.54 15.36 9.52
C ASN A 142 -8.69 14.63 8.17
N LYS A 143 -7.59 14.12 7.62
CA LYS A 143 -7.63 13.31 6.39
C LYS A 143 -8.35 11.99 6.61
N LEU A 144 -8.16 11.35 7.75
CA LEU A 144 -8.86 10.13 8.12
C LEU A 144 -10.36 10.38 8.28
N GLU A 145 -10.75 11.43 8.98
CA GLU A 145 -12.16 11.81 9.14
C GLU A 145 -12.83 12.11 7.78
N VAL A 146 -12.18 12.89 6.92
CA VAL A 146 -12.69 13.19 5.58
C VAL A 146 -12.81 11.92 4.73
N ALA A 147 -11.84 11.03 4.81
CA ALA A 147 -11.86 9.76 4.07
C ALA A 147 -12.95 8.82 4.61
N ALA A 148 -13.09 8.74 5.93
CA ALA A 148 -14.12 7.94 6.59
C ALA A 148 -15.52 8.39 6.20
N ASP A 149 -15.78 9.70 6.21
CA ASP A 149 -17.06 10.28 5.78
C ASP A 149 -17.33 10.01 4.29
N ALA A 150 -16.34 10.26 3.43
CA ALA A 150 -16.45 10.03 1.99
C ALA A 150 -16.73 8.57 1.61
N LEU A 151 -16.15 7.62 2.35
CA LEU A 151 -16.32 6.18 2.15
C LEU A 151 -17.50 5.63 2.97
N ARG A 152 -18.10 6.44 3.83
CA ARG A 152 -19.16 6.02 4.76
C ARG A 152 -18.73 4.84 5.63
N LEU A 153 -17.55 4.97 6.22
CA LEU A 153 -17.04 3.93 7.13
C LEU A 153 -17.99 3.77 8.33
N PRO A 154 -18.07 2.56 8.89
CA PRO A 154 -18.69 2.35 10.19
C PRO A 154 -18.00 3.19 11.29
N PRO A 155 -18.61 3.33 12.48
CA PRO A 155 -17.96 4.00 13.61
C PRO A 155 -16.57 3.42 13.88
N TRP A 156 -15.63 4.27 14.27
CA TRP A 156 -14.23 3.89 14.49
C TRP A 156 -14.04 2.72 15.45
N GLU A 157 -14.91 2.61 16.46
CA GLU A 157 -14.88 1.56 17.49
C GLU A 157 -15.69 0.31 17.10
N ALA A 158 -16.19 0.25 15.86
CA ALA A 158 -16.97 -0.90 15.41
C ALA A 158 -16.08 -2.14 15.28
N ASP A 159 -16.62 -3.25 15.73
CA ASP A 159 -15.99 -4.57 15.61
C ASP A 159 -16.06 -5.06 14.17
N VAL A 160 -14.88 -5.19 13.53
CA VAL A 160 -14.80 -5.56 12.10
C VAL A 160 -15.36 -6.96 11.81
N SER A 161 -15.45 -7.85 12.80
CA SER A 161 -16.04 -9.18 12.63
C SER A 161 -17.54 -9.13 12.34
N LYS A 162 -18.20 -8.03 12.73
CA LYS A 162 -19.64 -7.81 12.58
C LYS A 162 -20.03 -7.01 11.34
N LEU A 163 -19.04 -6.53 10.60
CA LEU A 163 -19.26 -5.72 9.40
C LEU A 163 -19.77 -6.56 8.23
N SER A 164 -20.68 -5.98 7.45
CA SER A 164 -21.10 -6.56 6.18
C SER A 164 -19.97 -6.50 5.14
N GLY A 165 -20.06 -7.32 4.08
CA GLY A 165 -19.06 -7.33 3.02
C GLY A 165 -18.90 -5.99 2.27
N GLY A 166 -19.89 -5.09 2.35
CA GLY A 166 -19.81 -3.75 1.76
C GLY A 166 -19.19 -2.71 2.69
N GLU A 167 -19.11 -3.00 3.99
CA GLU A 167 -18.50 -2.15 5.03
C GLU A 167 -17.05 -2.53 5.30
N ARG A 168 -16.63 -3.73 4.90
CA ARG A 168 -15.24 -4.19 4.90
C ARG A 168 -14.51 -3.66 3.66
#